data_2d040925c28f5b60ba9c7dde10d914dc
#
_entry.id   2d040925c28f5b60ba9c7dde10d914dc
#
_cell.length_a   1.000
_cell.length_b   1.000
_cell.length_c   1.000
_cell.angle_alpha   90.00
_cell.angle_beta   90.00
_cell.angle_gamma   90.00
#
_symmetry.space_group_name_H-M   'P 1'
#
loop_
_entity.id
_entity.type
_entity.pdbx_description
1 polymer ?
#
loop_
_entity_poly.entity_id
_entity_poly.type
_entity_poly.pdbx_seq_one_letter_code
_entity_poly.pdbx_strand_id
1 'polypeptide(L)'
;MLTKRIIACLDVHAGRVVKGVQFVDLVDAGDPATQAARHAREGADEIVLLDITATHEGRQTLLDTVRRTALELFVPFCVGGGIKSAADAEQVFEAGADKVSINSAALADPNLIDAIGRSFGAQAVVVAIDARRDPEAADPVRDAQVFVHGGRKPVGRRVVEWAREAEQRGAGEILLTSMDSDGTRAGFDCELTAAVSEAVGIPVIASGGAGTVAHFADVFSRGKAHAALAASIFHFGVSTSRSLKEELAQAGVPVRLPC
;
A
#
# COMPACT_ATOMS: atom_id res chain seq x y z
N MET A 1 -3.12 14.71 -18.55
CA MET A 1 -3.82 14.12 -17.37
C MET A 1 -2.88 13.07 -16.78
N LEU A 2 -2.72 13.03 -15.47
CA LEU A 2 -1.88 12.00 -14.83
C LEU A 2 -2.60 10.65 -14.91
N THR A 3 -1.87 9.59 -15.29
CA THR A 3 -2.40 8.22 -15.33
C THR A 3 -2.57 7.64 -13.94
N LYS A 4 -3.58 6.82 -13.75
CA LYS A 4 -3.82 6.05 -12.53
C LYS A 4 -2.87 4.84 -12.49
N ARG A 5 -2.27 4.55 -11.33
CA ARG A 5 -1.35 3.42 -11.13
C ARG A 5 -2.10 2.20 -10.61
N ILE A 6 -1.74 1.04 -11.13
CA ILE A 6 -2.17 -0.28 -10.61
C ILE A 6 -0.97 -0.90 -9.91
N ILE A 7 -1.10 -1.15 -8.62
CA ILE A 7 -0.03 -1.61 -7.74
C ILE A 7 -0.31 -3.04 -7.30
N ALA A 8 0.67 -3.93 -7.49
CA ALA A 8 0.59 -5.28 -6.95
C ALA A 8 1.27 -5.36 -5.58
N CYS A 9 0.55 -5.89 -4.57
CA CYS A 9 1.05 -6.07 -3.22
C CYS A 9 1.45 -7.52 -2.96
N LEU A 10 2.59 -7.71 -2.33
CA LEU A 10 3.13 -8.97 -1.84
C LEU A 10 3.24 -8.93 -0.31
N ASP A 11 2.35 -9.62 0.39
CA ASP A 11 2.49 -9.84 1.82
C ASP A 11 3.53 -10.95 2.03
N VAL A 12 4.60 -10.67 2.78
CA VAL A 12 5.71 -11.59 3.00
C VAL A 12 5.81 -11.98 4.47
N HIS A 13 5.91 -13.26 4.73
CA HIS A 13 6.18 -13.82 6.03
C HIS A 13 7.37 -14.78 5.94
N ALA A 14 8.39 -14.56 6.78
CA ALA A 14 9.61 -15.37 6.82
C ALA A 14 10.24 -15.61 5.41
N GLY A 15 10.28 -14.56 4.56
CA GLY A 15 10.86 -14.62 3.22
C GLY A 15 10.00 -15.32 2.15
N ARG A 16 8.74 -15.62 2.43
CA ARG A 16 7.79 -16.22 1.48
C ARG A 16 6.57 -15.32 1.30
N VAL A 17 6.08 -15.24 0.06
CA VAL A 17 4.80 -14.58 -0.18
C VAL A 17 3.70 -15.41 0.46
N VAL A 18 2.85 -14.76 1.23
CA VAL A 18 1.73 -15.41 1.89
C VAL A 18 0.43 -14.70 1.56
N LYS A 19 -0.66 -15.44 1.61
CA LYS A 19 -2.00 -14.89 1.47
C LYS A 19 -2.93 -15.48 2.51
N GLY A 20 -3.66 -14.61 3.18
CA GLY A 20 -4.71 -14.95 4.12
C GLY A 20 -5.82 -13.90 4.06
N VAL A 21 -6.96 -14.21 4.65
CA VAL A 21 -8.03 -13.23 4.90
C VAL A 21 -7.73 -12.60 6.24
N GLN A 22 -7.56 -11.26 6.28
CA GLN A 22 -7.22 -10.53 7.51
C GLN A 22 -5.99 -11.10 8.26
N PHE A 23 -4.98 -11.56 7.53
CA PHE A 23 -3.73 -12.17 8.06
C PHE A 23 -3.94 -13.45 8.88
N VAL A 24 -5.04 -14.17 8.65
CA VAL A 24 -5.34 -15.48 9.25
C VAL A 24 -5.28 -16.56 8.17
N ASP A 25 -4.93 -17.79 8.54
CA ASP A 25 -4.81 -18.96 7.65
C ASP A 25 -3.92 -18.70 6.43
N LEU A 26 -2.68 -18.25 6.70
CA LEU A 26 -1.71 -17.88 5.67
C LEU A 26 -1.36 -19.07 4.78
N VAL A 27 -1.60 -18.94 3.48
CA VAL A 27 -1.21 -19.90 2.44
C VAL A 27 0.02 -19.37 1.73
N ASP A 28 1.05 -20.22 1.55
CA ASP A 28 2.26 -19.89 0.79
C ASP A 28 1.91 -19.67 -0.70
N ALA A 29 2.26 -18.50 -1.22
CA ALA A 29 2.05 -18.11 -2.60
C ALA A 29 3.36 -18.01 -3.42
N GLY A 30 4.50 -18.44 -2.86
CA GLY A 30 5.74 -18.60 -3.57
C GLY A 30 6.88 -17.65 -3.16
N ASP A 31 7.90 -17.59 -4.02
CA ASP A 31 9.07 -16.71 -3.82
C ASP A 31 8.75 -15.27 -4.18
N PRO A 32 9.08 -14.27 -3.32
CA PRO A 32 8.78 -12.87 -3.55
C PRO A 32 9.39 -12.29 -4.84
N ALA A 33 10.65 -12.60 -5.15
CA ALA A 33 11.32 -12.10 -6.35
C ALA A 33 10.61 -12.60 -7.62
N THR A 34 10.28 -13.90 -7.66
CA THR A 34 9.56 -14.52 -8.77
C THR A 34 8.17 -13.91 -8.96
N GLN A 35 7.42 -13.72 -7.88
CA GLN A 35 6.08 -13.13 -7.95
C GLN A 35 6.11 -11.66 -8.36
N ALA A 36 7.04 -10.88 -7.82
CA ALA A 36 7.24 -9.48 -8.18
C ALA A 36 7.58 -9.31 -9.67
N ALA A 37 8.54 -10.10 -10.17
CA ALA A 37 8.91 -10.11 -11.58
C ALA A 37 7.72 -10.48 -12.48
N ARG A 38 6.91 -11.46 -12.09
CA ARG A 38 5.70 -11.84 -12.82
C ARG A 38 4.73 -10.67 -12.91
N HIS A 39 4.37 -10.06 -11.77
CA HIS A 39 3.42 -8.94 -11.77
C HIS A 39 3.92 -7.72 -12.53
N ALA A 40 5.22 -7.41 -12.46
CA ALA A 40 5.82 -6.34 -13.26
C ALA A 40 5.70 -6.62 -14.77
N ARG A 41 6.00 -7.84 -15.23
CA ARG A 41 5.83 -8.27 -16.64
C ARG A 41 4.36 -8.29 -17.08
N GLU A 42 3.45 -8.59 -16.15
CA GLU A 42 2.00 -8.55 -16.34
C GLU A 42 1.43 -7.13 -16.30
N GLY A 43 2.29 -6.10 -16.19
CA GLY A 43 1.93 -4.70 -16.36
C GLY A 43 1.61 -3.93 -15.08
N ALA A 44 1.98 -4.40 -13.90
CA ALA A 44 1.91 -3.58 -12.69
C ALA A 44 2.76 -2.32 -12.84
N ASP A 45 2.28 -1.18 -12.34
CA ASP A 45 3.01 0.09 -12.38
C ASP A 45 4.02 0.24 -11.23
N GLU A 46 3.80 -0.50 -10.16
CA GLU A 46 4.61 -0.49 -8.95
C GLU A 46 4.39 -1.80 -8.19
N ILE A 47 5.42 -2.27 -7.50
CA ILE A 47 5.33 -3.42 -6.59
C ILE A 47 5.47 -2.92 -5.16
N VAL A 48 4.59 -3.39 -4.28
CA VAL A 48 4.69 -3.17 -2.83
C VAL A 48 4.95 -4.52 -2.16
N LEU A 49 5.98 -4.59 -1.32
CA LEU A 49 6.28 -5.72 -0.46
C LEU A 49 6.03 -5.31 0.99
N LEU A 50 5.15 -6.01 1.67
CA LEU A 50 4.87 -5.79 3.09
C LEU A 50 5.34 -6.98 3.90
N ASP A 51 6.41 -6.80 4.68
CA ASP A 51 6.84 -7.82 5.63
C ASP A 51 5.92 -7.79 6.86
N ILE A 52 5.17 -8.86 7.02
CA ILE A 52 4.28 -9.08 8.17
C ILE A 52 4.94 -9.91 9.28
N THR A 53 6.24 -10.18 9.16
CA THR A 53 7.03 -10.93 10.16
C THR A 53 7.34 -10.03 11.37
N ALA A 54 6.87 -10.39 12.54
CA ALA A 54 6.96 -9.54 13.73
C ALA A 54 8.29 -9.66 14.52
N THR A 55 9.34 -10.34 14.01
CA THR A 55 10.53 -10.72 14.79
C THR A 55 11.81 -10.00 14.35
N HIS A 56 12.77 -9.88 15.28
CA HIS A 56 14.11 -9.31 15.02
C HIS A 56 14.92 -10.14 14.00
N GLU A 57 14.77 -11.46 14.00
CA GLU A 57 15.40 -12.38 13.04
C GLU A 57 14.84 -12.19 11.61
N GLY A 58 13.63 -11.67 11.47
CA GLY A 58 13.01 -11.33 10.18
C GLY A 58 13.73 -10.23 9.43
N ARG A 59 14.53 -9.37 10.10
CA ARG A 59 15.18 -8.22 9.47
C ARG A 59 16.18 -8.62 8.39
N GLN A 60 17.09 -9.57 8.68
CA GLN A 60 18.07 -10.02 7.71
C GLN A 60 17.39 -10.72 6.53
N THR A 61 16.38 -11.54 6.82
CA THR A 61 15.57 -12.22 5.80
C THR A 61 14.86 -11.21 4.91
N LEU A 62 14.33 -10.11 5.49
CA LEU A 62 13.71 -9.03 4.71
C LEU A 62 14.72 -8.39 3.74
N LEU A 63 15.89 -7.97 4.23
CA LEU A 63 16.90 -7.30 3.40
C LEU A 63 17.39 -8.21 2.25
N ASP A 64 17.59 -9.50 2.49
CA ASP A 64 17.96 -10.45 1.45
C ASP A 64 16.83 -10.65 0.43
N THR A 65 15.58 -10.68 0.90
CA THR A 65 14.40 -10.73 0.03
C THR A 65 14.30 -9.46 -0.82
N VAL A 66 14.51 -8.28 -0.24
CA VAL A 66 14.49 -6.99 -0.96
C VAL A 66 15.55 -6.97 -2.04
N ARG A 67 16.81 -7.34 -1.74
CA ARG A 67 17.91 -7.39 -2.73
C ARG A 67 17.59 -8.28 -3.92
N ARG A 68 17.10 -9.51 -3.65
CA ARG A 68 16.74 -10.45 -4.71
C ARG A 68 15.57 -9.94 -5.55
N THR A 69 14.59 -9.33 -4.92
CA THR A 69 13.42 -8.78 -5.60
C THR A 69 13.80 -7.58 -6.47
N ALA A 70 14.60 -6.65 -5.95
CA ALA A 70 15.02 -5.45 -6.66
C ALA A 70 15.79 -5.77 -7.96
N LEU A 71 16.59 -6.85 -7.98
CA LEU A 71 17.33 -7.28 -9.17
C LEU A 71 16.41 -7.75 -10.32
N GLU A 72 15.19 -8.16 -10.01
CA GLU A 72 14.22 -8.66 -10.99
C GLU A 72 13.22 -7.57 -11.47
N LEU A 73 13.24 -6.39 -10.85
CA LEU A 73 12.26 -5.34 -11.11
C LEU A 73 12.79 -4.23 -12.01
N PHE A 74 11.90 -3.72 -12.86
CA PHE A 74 12.09 -2.55 -13.71
C PHE A 74 10.98 -1.49 -13.50
N VAL A 75 10.17 -1.66 -12.46
CA VAL A 75 9.13 -0.74 -12.00
C VAL A 75 9.42 -0.32 -10.56
N PRO A 76 8.90 0.83 -10.09
CA PRO A 76 9.11 1.26 -8.71
C PRO A 76 8.78 0.18 -7.68
N PHE A 77 9.62 0.09 -6.66
CA PHE A 77 9.55 -0.92 -5.61
C PHE A 77 9.46 -0.27 -4.23
N CYS A 78 8.32 -0.45 -3.58
CA CYS A 78 8.07 0.03 -2.22
C CYS A 78 8.14 -1.13 -1.22
N VAL A 79 8.85 -0.93 -0.11
CA VAL A 79 9.00 -1.93 0.95
C VAL A 79 8.46 -1.40 2.26
N GLY A 80 7.59 -2.18 2.91
CA GLY A 80 7.03 -1.90 4.22
C GLY A 80 7.20 -3.06 5.18
N GLY A 81 6.98 -2.77 6.46
CA GLY A 81 7.13 -3.73 7.55
C GLY A 81 8.45 -3.59 8.31
N GLY A 82 8.35 -3.53 9.64
CA GLY A 82 9.50 -3.54 10.53
C GLY A 82 10.44 -2.32 10.49
N ILE A 83 10.14 -1.27 9.74
CA ILE A 83 10.95 -0.03 9.65
C ILE A 83 10.61 0.87 10.84
N LYS A 84 11.56 1.07 11.75
CA LYS A 84 11.38 1.79 13.02
C LYS A 84 12.29 3.00 13.18
N SER A 85 13.27 3.17 12.31
CA SER A 85 14.25 4.25 12.34
C SER A 85 14.67 4.66 10.93
N ALA A 86 15.30 5.84 10.79
CA ALA A 86 15.91 6.27 9.53
C ALA A 86 17.03 5.33 9.07
N ALA A 87 17.79 4.77 10.00
CA ALA A 87 18.81 3.74 9.70
C ALA A 87 18.19 2.44 9.15
N ASP A 88 17.01 2.07 9.62
CA ASP A 88 16.28 0.95 9.03
C ASP A 88 15.86 1.24 7.59
N ALA A 89 15.37 2.45 7.33
CA ALA A 89 14.99 2.87 5.99
C ALA A 89 16.21 2.89 5.03
N GLU A 90 17.35 3.40 5.51
CA GLU A 90 18.61 3.41 4.76
C GLU A 90 19.01 2.02 4.30
N GLN A 91 18.99 1.02 5.20
CA GLN A 91 19.30 -0.37 4.83
C GLN A 91 18.35 -0.93 3.76
N VAL A 92 17.07 -0.55 3.80
CA VAL A 92 16.08 -0.99 2.80
C VAL A 92 16.34 -0.32 1.46
N PHE A 93 16.71 0.97 1.42
CA PHE A 93 17.13 1.66 0.19
C PHE A 93 18.42 1.07 -0.37
N GLU A 94 19.44 0.82 0.46
CA GLU A 94 20.69 0.14 0.05
C GLU A 94 20.44 -1.27 -0.49
N ALA A 95 19.37 -1.94 -0.02
CA ALA A 95 18.95 -3.24 -0.54
C ALA A 95 18.23 -3.13 -1.90
N GLY A 96 17.92 -1.91 -2.39
CA GLY A 96 17.38 -1.66 -3.73
C GLY A 96 15.91 -1.24 -3.78
N ALA A 97 15.27 -0.88 -2.68
CA ALA A 97 13.95 -0.28 -2.70
C ALA A 97 13.99 1.18 -3.18
N ASP A 98 12.95 1.62 -3.89
CA ASP A 98 12.77 3.03 -4.30
C ASP A 98 12.01 3.83 -3.23
N LYS A 99 11.16 3.15 -2.47
CA LYS A 99 10.30 3.75 -1.43
C LYS A 99 10.24 2.86 -0.20
N VAL A 100 9.98 3.48 0.94
CA VAL A 100 9.66 2.77 2.18
C VAL A 100 8.25 3.11 2.64
N SER A 101 7.53 2.11 3.15
CA SER A 101 6.20 2.29 3.75
C SER A 101 6.28 2.12 5.27
N ILE A 102 5.90 3.17 5.99
CA ILE A 102 5.91 3.21 7.46
C ILE A 102 4.50 3.42 8.00
N ASN A 103 4.14 2.71 9.07
CA ASN A 103 2.83 2.78 9.72
C ASN A 103 3.01 3.01 11.23
N SER A 104 3.00 1.95 12.04
CA SER A 104 3.00 2.04 13.51
C SER A 104 4.19 2.83 14.08
N ALA A 105 5.36 2.77 13.45
CA ALA A 105 6.51 3.54 13.85
C ALA A 105 6.32 5.05 13.66
N ALA A 106 5.72 5.46 12.54
CA ALA A 106 5.39 6.86 12.28
C ALA A 106 4.31 7.39 13.24
N LEU A 107 3.36 6.54 13.65
CA LEU A 107 2.36 6.90 14.65
C LEU A 107 2.97 7.05 16.05
N ALA A 108 3.98 6.23 16.39
CA ALA A 108 4.68 6.28 17.67
C ALA A 108 5.64 7.48 17.75
N ASP A 109 6.36 7.76 16.67
CA ASP A 109 7.23 8.92 16.52
C ASP A 109 7.06 9.54 15.12
N PRO A 110 6.22 10.54 14.96
CA PRO A 110 6.00 11.22 13.68
C PRO A 110 7.26 11.89 13.09
N ASN A 111 8.29 12.20 13.91
CA ASN A 111 9.56 12.77 13.41
C ASN A 111 10.31 11.78 12.51
N LEU A 112 9.96 10.50 12.53
CA LEU A 112 10.51 9.51 11.61
C LEU A 112 10.22 9.87 10.15
N ILE A 113 9.02 10.41 9.86
CA ILE A 113 8.64 10.88 8.52
C ILE A 113 9.60 12.00 8.07
N ASP A 114 9.80 13.00 8.94
CA ASP A 114 10.72 14.13 8.70
C ASP A 114 12.16 13.63 8.46
N ALA A 115 12.63 12.69 9.28
CA ALA A 115 14.00 12.19 9.20
C ALA A 115 14.26 11.45 7.87
N ILE A 116 13.36 10.55 7.46
CA ILE A 116 13.48 9.82 6.19
C ILE A 116 13.34 10.79 5.01
N GLY A 117 12.34 11.67 5.05
CA GLY A 117 12.08 12.64 3.98
C GLY A 117 13.23 13.60 3.73
N ARG A 118 13.95 14.03 4.78
CA ARG A 118 15.15 14.88 4.65
C ARG A 118 16.34 14.13 4.04
N SER A 119 16.50 12.86 4.36
CA SER A 119 17.65 12.07 3.89
C SER A 119 17.46 11.55 2.46
N PHE A 120 16.25 11.15 2.10
CA PHE A 120 15.97 10.40 0.85
C PHE A 120 14.95 11.11 -0.07
N GLY A 121 14.39 12.24 0.38
CA GLY A 121 13.34 12.96 -0.34
C GLY A 121 11.93 12.47 0.01
N ALA A 122 10.96 13.39 -0.06
CA ALA A 122 9.55 13.09 0.26
C ALA A 122 9.00 11.93 -0.59
N GLN A 123 9.36 11.87 -1.88
CA GLN A 123 8.91 10.82 -2.82
C GLN A 123 9.28 9.40 -2.38
N ALA A 124 10.26 9.24 -1.49
CA ALA A 124 10.69 7.95 -0.96
C ALA A 124 9.87 7.49 0.26
N VAL A 125 9.00 8.36 0.81
CA VAL A 125 8.25 8.09 2.05
C VAL A 125 6.78 7.85 1.75
N VAL A 126 6.30 6.64 2.00
CA VAL A 126 4.88 6.27 1.99
C VAL A 126 4.41 6.10 3.43
N VAL A 127 3.40 6.83 3.85
CA VAL A 127 2.76 6.61 5.16
C VAL A 127 1.55 5.71 4.96
N ALA A 128 1.62 4.50 5.52
CA ALA A 128 0.50 3.55 5.52
C ALA A 128 -0.45 3.86 6.68
N ILE A 129 -1.74 3.86 6.39
CA ILE A 129 -2.82 4.14 7.33
C ILE A 129 -3.84 3.01 7.26
N ASP A 130 -3.92 2.20 8.31
CA ASP A 130 -5.00 1.24 8.49
C ASP A 130 -6.18 1.98 9.11
N ALA A 131 -7.27 2.06 8.39
CA ALA A 131 -8.43 2.87 8.73
C ALA A 131 -9.67 2.00 8.97
N ARG A 132 -10.45 2.35 9.98
CA ARG A 132 -11.78 1.78 10.20
C ARG A 132 -12.79 2.87 10.46
N ARG A 133 -13.97 2.77 9.87
CA ARG A 133 -15.09 3.67 10.15
C ARG A 133 -15.59 3.46 11.58
N ASP A 134 -16.01 4.55 12.20
CA ASP A 134 -16.72 4.47 13.48
C ASP A 134 -18.23 4.49 13.20
N PRO A 135 -18.91 3.34 13.30
CA PRO A 135 -20.34 3.25 12.96
C PRO A 135 -21.23 4.02 13.93
N GLU A 136 -20.73 4.36 15.12
CA GLU A 136 -21.49 5.11 16.14
C GLU A 136 -21.25 6.62 16.05
N ALA A 137 -20.31 7.06 15.22
CA ALA A 137 -20.01 8.47 15.03
C ALA A 137 -21.10 9.18 14.20
N ALA A 138 -21.25 10.48 14.42
CA ALA A 138 -22.17 11.31 13.65
C ALA A 138 -21.80 11.36 12.14
N ASP A 139 -20.52 11.28 11.81
CA ASP A 139 -19.99 11.15 10.46
C ASP A 139 -18.97 10.00 10.44
N PRO A 140 -19.39 8.76 10.13
CA PRO A 140 -18.52 7.58 10.17
C PRO A 140 -17.29 7.67 9.27
N VAL A 141 -17.32 8.47 8.21
CA VAL A 141 -16.21 8.66 7.28
C VAL A 141 -15.20 9.67 7.84
N ARG A 142 -15.67 10.84 8.27
CA ARG A 142 -14.80 11.90 8.82
C ARG A 142 -14.23 11.55 10.19
N ASP A 143 -14.97 10.78 10.96
CA ASP A 143 -14.57 10.30 12.28
C ASP A 143 -13.86 8.94 12.24
N ALA A 144 -13.58 8.41 11.02
CA ALA A 144 -12.83 7.17 10.87
C ALA A 144 -11.50 7.22 11.65
N GLN A 145 -11.21 6.12 12.34
CA GLN A 145 -10.09 5.99 13.27
C GLN A 145 -8.91 5.27 12.64
N VAL A 146 -7.70 5.69 13.01
CA VAL A 146 -6.45 5.00 12.66
C VAL A 146 -6.24 3.82 13.59
N PHE A 147 -5.83 2.69 13.01
CA PHE A 147 -5.52 1.46 13.72
C PHE A 147 -4.06 1.06 13.51
N VAL A 148 -3.52 0.27 14.43
CA VAL A 148 -2.19 -0.35 14.38
C VAL A 148 -2.28 -1.85 14.63
N HIS A 149 -1.14 -2.55 14.50
CA HIS A 149 -1.05 -4.00 14.70
C HIS A 149 -1.99 -4.80 13.77
N GLY A 150 -2.01 -4.45 12.49
CA GLY A 150 -2.88 -5.12 11.51
C GLY A 150 -4.37 -4.88 11.78
N GLY A 151 -4.73 -3.64 12.11
CA GLY A 151 -6.12 -3.22 12.29
C GLY A 151 -6.75 -3.64 13.64
N ARG A 152 -5.95 -4.08 14.63
CA ARG A 152 -6.47 -4.61 15.90
C ARG A 152 -6.61 -3.60 17.02
N LYS A 153 -5.82 -2.50 17.01
CA LYS A 153 -5.79 -1.53 18.10
C LYS A 153 -6.00 -0.12 17.57
N PRO A 154 -7.07 0.59 17.99
CA PRO A 154 -7.25 2.00 17.68
C PRO A 154 -6.22 2.85 18.42
N VAL A 155 -5.79 3.95 17.82
CA VAL A 155 -4.80 4.87 18.40
C VAL A 155 -5.40 6.21 18.81
N GLY A 156 -6.72 6.39 18.70
CA GLY A 156 -7.41 7.63 19.08
C GLY A 156 -7.09 8.81 18.14
N ARG A 157 -6.63 8.54 16.91
CA ARG A 157 -6.40 9.56 15.87
C ARG A 157 -7.39 9.38 14.73
N ARG A 158 -7.91 10.48 14.22
CA ARG A 158 -8.74 10.48 13.01
C ARG A 158 -7.87 10.33 11.75
N VAL A 159 -8.36 9.56 10.80
CA VAL A 159 -7.63 9.23 9.56
C VAL A 159 -7.25 10.49 8.77
N VAL A 160 -8.20 11.40 8.56
CA VAL A 160 -7.98 12.63 7.77
C VAL A 160 -6.98 13.56 8.47
N GLU A 161 -7.04 13.67 9.78
CA GLU A 161 -6.10 14.49 10.56
C GLU A 161 -4.68 13.93 10.48
N TRP A 162 -4.54 12.61 10.61
CA TRP A 162 -3.25 11.95 10.50
C TRP A 162 -2.65 12.03 9.09
N ALA A 163 -3.48 11.89 8.04
CA ALA A 163 -3.02 12.05 6.67
C ALA A 163 -2.45 13.45 6.40
N ARG A 164 -3.11 14.51 6.91
CA ARG A 164 -2.62 15.89 6.82
C ARG A 164 -1.31 16.09 7.59
N GLU A 165 -1.21 15.55 8.81
CA GLU A 165 0.04 15.64 9.57
C GLU A 165 1.18 14.91 8.86
N ALA A 166 0.92 13.72 8.30
CA ALA A 166 1.92 12.96 7.55
C ALA A 166 2.43 13.75 6.34
N GLU A 167 1.55 14.39 5.57
CA GLU A 167 1.93 15.27 4.47
C GLU A 167 2.79 16.46 4.95
N GLN A 168 2.35 17.16 5.99
CA GLN A 168 3.07 18.31 6.55
C GLN A 168 4.47 17.95 7.04
N ARG A 169 4.68 16.70 7.45
CA ARG A 169 5.97 16.15 7.88
C ARG A 169 6.84 15.65 6.72
N GLY A 170 6.33 15.69 5.49
CA GLY A 170 7.11 15.33 4.30
C GLY A 170 6.88 13.92 3.79
N ALA A 171 5.76 13.29 4.10
CA ALA A 171 5.31 12.12 3.37
C ALA A 171 5.07 12.46 1.90
N GLY A 172 5.48 11.60 0.99
CA GLY A 172 5.26 11.76 -0.45
C GLY A 172 4.01 11.06 -0.96
N GLU A 173 3.53 10.04 -0.24
CA GLU A 173 2.29 9.31 -0.58
C GLU A 173 1.60 8.78 0.68
N ILE A 174 0.29 8.61 0.61
CA ILE A 174 -0.52 7.90 1.62
C ILE A 174 -0.97 6.55 1.04
N LEU A 175 -0.67 5.45 1.72
CA LEU A 175 -1.27 4.14 1.46
C LEU A 175 -2.42 3.92 2.45
N LEU A 176 -3.66 4.11 1.98
CA LEU A 176 -4.86 4.02 2.80
C LEU A 176 -5.52 2.66 2.65
N THR A 177 -5.52 1.87 3.71
CA THR A 177 -6.21 0.57 3.77
C THR A 177 -7.49 0.68 4.58
N SER A 178 -8.65 0.48 3.93
CA SER A 178 -9.92 0.33 4.64
C SER A 178 -10.01 -1.09 5.20
N MET A 179 -9.94 -1.20 6.54
CA MET A 179 -10.06 -2.48 7.26
C MET A 179 -11.47 -3.07 7.15
N ASP A 180 -12.47 -2.24 6.89
CA ASP A 180 -13.87 -2.66 6.70
C ASP A 180 -14.06 -3.33 5.34
N SER A 181 -13.27 -2.93 4.34
CA SER A 181 -13.32 -3.47 2.97
C SER A 181 -12.29 -4.55 2.73
N ASP A 182 -11.20 -4.62 3.52
CA ASP A 182 -10.09 -5.53 3.24
C ASP A 182 -10.49 -7.00 3.28
N GLY A 183 -10.08 -7.74 2.24
CA GLY A 183 -10.40 -9.15 2.05
C GLY A 183 -11.82 -9.43 1.53
N THR A 184 -12.73 -8.46 1.51
CA THR A 184 -14.15 -8.66 1.15
C THR A 184 -14.38 -8.84 -0.36
N ARG A 185 -13.54 -8.27 -1.22
CA ARG A 185 -13.73 -8.14 -2.68
C ARG A 185 -15.03 -7.43 -3.08
N ALA A 186 -15.63 -6.66 -2.17
CA ALA A 186 -16.90 -5.96 -2.39
C ALA A 186 -16.74 -4.53 -2.92
N GLY A 187 -15.52 -4.10 -3.16
CA GLY A 187 -15.17 -2.75 -3.62
C GLY A 187 -14.34 -2.00 -2.58
N PHE A 188 -13.59 -1.00 -3.09
CA PHE A 188 -12.83 -0.09 -2.23
C PHE A 188 -13.77 0.83 -1.45
N ASP A 189 -13.30 1.33 -0.30
CA ASP A 189 -14.00 2.38 0.43
C ASP A 189 -13.81 3.73 -0.27
N CYS A 190 -14.69 4.01 -1.26
CA CYS A 190 -14.58 5.23 -2.06
C CYS A 190 -14.82 6.51 -1.26
N GLU A 191 -15.71 6.49 -0.28
CA GLU A 191 -16.03 7.69 0.52
C GLU A 191 -14.86 8.07 1.44
N LEU A 192 -14.29 7.09 2.15
CA LEU A 192 -13.12 7.31 2.99
C LEU A 192 -11.90 7.72 2.15
N THR A 193 -11.70 7.05 1.00
CA THR A 193 -10.61 7.39 0.09
C THR A 193 -10.76 8.82 -0.45
N ALA A 194 -11.98 9.24 -0.82
CA ALA A 194 -12.25 10.61 -1.27
C ALA A 194 -11.99 11.64 -0.16
N ALA A 195 -12.44 11.36 1.06
CA ALA A 195 -12.23 12.25 2.21
C ALA A 195 -10.73 12.51 2.48
N VAL A 196 -9.89 11.47 2.34
CA VAL A 196 -8.43 11.62 2.48
C VAL A 196 -7.83 12.31 1.25
N SER A 197 -8.20 11.89 0.02
CA SER A 197 -7.67 12.47 -1.22
C SER A 197 -7.97 13.96 -1.39
N GLU A 198 -9.10 14.43 -0.85
CA GLU A 198 -9.46 15.85 -0.84
C GLU A 198 -8.76 16.65 0.26
N ALA A 199 -8.28 15.97 1.28
CA ALA A 199 -7.69 16.60 2.46
C ALA A 199 -6.18 16.84 2.32
N VAL A 200 -5.50 16.13 1.40
CA VAL A 200 -4.05 16.21 1.16
C VAL A 200 -3.74 16.52 -0.29
N GLY A 201 -2.57 17.13 -0.55
CA GLY A 201 -2.07 17.41 -1.89
C GLY A 201 -1.16 16.32 -2.47
N ILE A 202 -0.80 15.31 -1.66
CA ILE A 202 0.02 14.18 -2.07
C ILE A 202 -0.83 13.01 -2.59
N PRO A 203 -0.29 12.12 -3.43
CA PRO A 203 -1.02 10.97 -3.94
C PRO A 203 -1.55 10.06 -2.83
N VAL A 204 -2.79 9.57 -3.03
CA VAL A 204 -3.41 8.56 -2.18
C VAL A 204 -3.55 7.25 -2.95
N ILE A 205 -3.03 6.18 -2.37
CA ILE A 205 -3.11 4.79 -2.85
C ILE A 205 -4.24 4.12 -2.07
N ALA A 206 -5.31 3.72 -2.75
CA ALA A 206 -6.41 2.99 -2.12
C ALA A 206 -6.08 1.50 -1.98
N SER A 207 -6.36 0.92 -0.83
CA SER A 207 -6.15 -0.49 -0.50
C SER A 207 -7.33 -1.06 0.27
N GLY A 208 -7.60 -2.36 0.06
CA GLY A 208 -8.71 -3.09 0.69
C GLY A 208 -9.98 -3.09 -0.17
N GLY A 209 -10.50 -4.29 -0.47
CA GLY A 209 -11.79 -4.49 -1.15
C GLY A 209 -11.73 -4.71 -2.66
N ALA A 210 -10.55 -4.71 -3.29
CA ALA A 210 -10.39 -4.94 -4.72
C ALA A 210 -11.01 -6.28 -5.18
N GLY A 211 -11.87 -6.23 -6.20
CA GLY A 211 -12.53 -7.43 -6.73
C GLY A 211 -12.73 -7.40 -8.24
N THR A 212 -13.36 -6.38 -8.77
CA THR A 212 -13.73 -6.25 -10.19
C THR A 212 -13.19 -4.96 -10.80
N VAL A 213 -13.15 -4.87 -12.14
CA VAL A 213 -12.77 -3.65 -12.87
C VAL A 213 -13.61 -2.44 -12.45
N ALA A 214 -14.91 -2.64 -12.21
CA ALA A 214 -15.81 -1.59 -11.75
C ALA A 214 -15.36 -0.98 -10.42
N HIS A 215 -14.85 -1.80 -9.49
CA HIS A 215 -14.32 -1.31 -8.21
C HIS A 215 -13.12 -0.36 -8.40
N PHE A 216 -12.24 -0.66 -9.35
CA PHE A 216 -11.13 0.24 -9.68
C PHE A 216 -11.61 1.52 -10.36
N ALA A 217 -12.55 1.44 -11.31
CA ALA A 217 -13.14 2.62 -11.93
C ALA A 217 -13.82 3.52 -10.90
N ASP A 218 -14.56 2.94 -9.94
CA ASP A 218 -15.22 3.68 -8.86
C ASP A 218 -14.22 4.37 -7.93
N VAL A 219 -13.15 3.69 -7.49
CA VAL A 219 -12.18 4.30 -6.58
C VAL A 219 -11.37 5.41 -7.27
N PHE A 220 -11.15 5.33 -8.57
CA PHE A 220 -10.48 6.39 -9.33
C PHE A 220 -11.38 7.59 -9.62
N SER A 221 -12.67 7.37 -9.85
CA SER A 221 -13.65 8.43 -10.14
C SER A 221 -14.26 9.02 -8.87
N ARG A 222 -14.92 8.20 -8.08
CA ARG A 222 -15.62 8.59 -6.84
C ARG A 222 -14.68 8.73 -5.67
N GLY A 223 -13.74 7.77 -5.51
CA GLY A 223 -12.74 7.78 -4.43
C GLY A 223 -11.59 8.75 -4.66
N LYS A 224 -11.44 9.32 -5.88
CA LYS A 224 -10.38 10.26 -6.26
C LYS A 224 -8.96 9.74 -6.01
N ALA A 225 -8.80 8.41 -5.89
CA ALA A 225 -7.51 7.79 -5.69
C ALA A 225 -6.54 8.07 -6.86
N HIS A 226 -5.26 8.16 -6.57
CA HIS A 226 -4.18 8.31 -7.55
C HIS A 226 -3.61 6.96 -7.98
N ALA A 227 -3.73 5.96 -7.09
CA ALA A 227 -3.37 4.58 -7.35
C ALA A 227 -4.32 3.64 -6.60
N ALA A 228 -4.40 2.39 -7.06
CA ALA A 228 -5.11 1.33 -6.38
C ALA A 228 -4.20 0.11 -6.21
N LEU A 229 -4.14 -0.40 -4.99
CA LEU A 229 -3.33 -1.54 -4.59
C LEU A 229 -4.22 -2.78 -4.45
N ALA A 230 -3.77 -3.89 -5.03
CA ALA A 230 -4.43 -5.18 -4.90
C ALA A 230 -3.42 -6.32 -4.78
N ALA A 231 -3.84 -7.40 -4.16
CA ALA A 231 -3.05 -8.61 -3.95
C ALA A 231 -3.75 -9.85 -4.52
N SER A 232 -4.84 -10.27 -3.89
CA SER A 232 -5.48 -11.56 -4.15
C SER A 232 -5.95 -11.79 -5.58
N ILE A 233 -6.47 -10.75 -6.25
CA ILE A 233 -6.95 -10.86 -7.63
C ILE A 233 -5.82 -11.18 -8.62
N PHE A 234 -4.58 -10.74 -8.32
CA PHE A 234 -3.40 -10.99 -9.13
C PHE A 234 -2.74 -12.32 -8.78
N HIS A 235 -2.63 -12.66 -7.49
CA HIS A 235 -1.97 -13.91 -7.05
C HIS A 235 -2.71 -15.16 -7.51
N PHE A 236 -4.04 -15.15 -7.50
CA PHE A 236 -4.86 -16.30 -7.88
C PHE A 236 -5.23 -16.33 -9.37
N GLY A 237 -4.64 -15.43 -10.19
CA GLY A 237 -4.89 -15.43 -11.63
C GLY A 237 -6.32 -15.07 -12.02
N VAL A 238 -7.08 -14.40 -11.14
CA VAL A 238 -8.43 -13.89 -11.46
C VAL A 238 -8.33 -12.80 -12.52
N SER A 239 -7.29 -11.96 -12.44
CA SER A 239 -6.97 -10.92 -13.42
C SER A 239 -5.45 -10.69 -13.42
N THR A 240 -4.92 -10.14 -14.52
CA THR A 240 -3.58 -9.56 -14.58
C THR A 240 -3.67 -8.04 -14.54
N SER A 241 -2.59 -7.37 -14.15
CA SER A 241 -2.56 -5.89 -14.21
C SER A 241 -2.76 -5.38 -15.64
N ARG A 242 -2.30 -6.15 -16.66
CA ARG A 242 -2.50 -5.84 -18.08
C ARG A 242 -3.98 -5.88 -18.46
N SER A 243 -4.67 -7.01 -18.23
CA SER A 243 -6.08 -7.15 -18.58
C SER A 243 -6.96 -6.14 -17.84
N LEU A 244 -6.68 -5.90 -16.54
CA LEU A 244 -7.35 -4.88 -15.75
C LEU A 244 -7.20 -3.47 -16.37
N LYS A 245 -5.98 -3.10 -16.80
CA LYS A 245 -5.73 -1.80 -17.42
C LYS A 245 -6.39 -1.66 -18.79
N GLU A 246 -6.42 -2.72 -19.58
CA GLU A 246 -7.11 -2.72 -20.88
C GLU A 246 -8.60 -2.45 -20.71
N GLU A 247 -9.24 -3.10 -19.75
CA GLU A 247 -10.66 -2.87 -19.42
C GLU A 247 -10.91 -1.47 -18.82
N LEU A 248 -10.02 -0.99 -17.94
CA LEU A 248 -10.09 0.37 -17.39
C LEU A 248 -9.93 1.43 -18.47
N ALA A 249 -9.02 1.23 -19.43
CA ALA A 249 -8.88 2.14 -20.56
C ALA A 249 -10.13 2.18 -21.44
N GLN A 250 -10.78 1.03 -21.68
CA GLN A 250 -12.08 0.96 -22.39
C GLN A 250 -13.17 1.67 -21.61
N ALA A 251 -13.13 1.65 -20.28
CA ALA A 251 -14.05 2.41 -19.41
C ALA A 251 -13.69 3.90 -19.29
N GLY A 252 -12.68 4.39 -20.02
CA GLY A 252 -12.29 5.80 -20.05
C GLY A 252 -11.40 6.23 -18.86
N VAL A 253 -10.87 5.30 -18.07
CA VAL A 253 -9.93 5.60 -16.99
C VAL A 253 -8.52 5.77 -17.58
N PRO A 254 -7.83 6.89 -17.32
CA PRO A 254 -6.47 7.11 -17.86
C PRO A 254 -5.46 6.23 -17.12
N VAL A 255 -5.06 5.13 -17.73
CA VAL A 255 -4.01 4.20 -17.25
C VAL A 255 -2.88 4.10 -18.27
N ARG A 256 -1.68 3.70 -17.81
CA ARG A 256 -0.54 3.42 -18.70
C ARG A 256 -0.65 1.96 -19.19
N LEU A 257 -0.94 1.78 -20.46
CA LEU A 257 -0.92 0.45 -21.06
C LEU A 257 0.53 -0.03 -21.19
N PRO A 258 0.83 -1.32 -20.91
CA PRO A 258 2.14 -1.90 -21.17
C PRO A 258 2.41 -1.95 -22.68
N CYS A 259 3.65 -1.69 -23.06
CA CYS A 259 4.12 -1.80 -24.46
C CYS A 259 4.09 -3.24 -24.94
#